data_95935a788e25f3c7f347b8bd38b089f6
#
_entry.id   95935a788e25f3c7f347b8bd38b089f6
#
_cell.length_a   1.000
_cell.length_b   1.000
_cell.length_c   1.000
_cell.angle_alpha   90.00
_cell.angle_beta   90.00
_cell.angle_gamma   90.00
#
_symmetry.space_group_name_H-M   'P 1'
#
loop_
_entity.id
_entity.type
_entity.pdbx_description
1 polymer ?
#
loop_
_entity_poly.entity_id
_entity_poly.type
_entity_poly.pdbx_seq_one_letter_code
_entity_poly.pdbx_strand_id
1 'polypeptide(L)'
;MSSPSTAMAVDSPDRTQPSASAIGRVTNLLRRVPYAGRWCFAVAFLNVLIWTFVIPPFQVPDEISHFGYVQYLAEEGRPPPQGPIGQYSPQEQNTLDALSFVVVSGHGEQRGIMNSVEQQGLREELASSGSPVGEGGSSSATDQPPLYYALEAVPYLLSPSREILARLELMRALSALMAALTVLCIYMFLRELMPGTPWAWTVGALLVAFQPMFCFIGAGVQGDNLLFLASAATFLGLARAFRRGLSTKRAALIGLATVAGVLAKLTFIALLPGIALALALLAWRAWPSGKGQALRSLAVASAIVVIPALAYGILNTSVWHRGGVTAGGVAGATTSTNAPGQIINFRETLDYIWQLYLPRLPFMYREFSYYPLITTWLDGTVGQFGWLDYTFPRWVYTVAHWLFAGLGVLALVTVVRMRSAIRPWLGMLVCFAVMTVGLLAAIGDAGIHYRASTNDVFEQARYLFPLLAFYGLFMVLAARGVGRRWAPALGAALVVLAMAHGLFAETLTISRYYG
;
A
#
# COMPACT_ATOMS: atom_id res chain seq x y z
N MET A 1 -4.38 47.88 -73.38
CA MET A 1 -3.63 48.33 -72.19
C MET A 1 -4.58 48.18 -71.01
N SER A 2 -4.48 47.09 -70.30
CA SER A 2 -5.28 46.78 -69.12
C SER A 2 -4.38 46.13 -68.14
N SER A 3 -4.13 46.81 -67.03
CA SER A 3 -3.31 46.33 -65.90
C SER A 3 -4.08 45.25 -65.08
N PRO A 4 -3.37 44.21 -64.58
CA PRO A 4 -4.02 43.25 -63.68
C PRO A 4 -3.98 43.72 -62.20
N SER A 5 -5.14 43.62 -61.57
CA SER A 5 -5.36 43.84 -60.15
C SER A 5 -4.76 42.72 -59.31
N THR A 6 -3.87 43.08 -58.39
CA THR A 6 -3.28 42.18 -57.40
C THR A 6 -4.25 41.99 -56.24
N ALA A 7 -4.86 40.79 -56.13
CA ALA A 7 -5.67 40.44 -54.97
C ALA A 7 -4.73 40.04 -53.81
N MET A 8 -4.80 40.79 -52.72
CA MET A 8 -4.19 40.51 -51.43
C MET A 8 -4.88 39.31 -50.77
N ALA A 9 -4.17 38.20 -50.54
CA ALA A 9 -4.64 37.08 -49.76
C ALA A 9 -4.71 37.51 -48.29
N VAL A 10 -5.90 37.47 -47.71
CA VAL A 10 -6.13 37.66 -46.28
C VAL A 10 -5.80 36.34 -45.58
N ASP A 11 -4.73 36.39 -44.81
CA ASP A 11 -4.31 35.29 -43.93
C ASP A 11 -5.37 35.06 -42.86
N SER A 12 -5.98 33.88 -42.85
CA SER A 12 -6.98 33.49 -41.86
C SER A 12 -6.28 33.12 -40.55
N PRO A 13 -6.72 33.59 -39.38
CA PRO A 13 -6.09 33.31 -38.11
C PRO A 13 -6.21 31.80 -37.76
N ASP A 14 -5.08 31.27 -37.41
CA ASP A 14 -4.84 29.93 -36.90
C ASP A 14 -5.91 29.52 -35.86
N ARG A 15 -6.67 28.47 -36.15
CA ARG A 15 -7.64 27.90 -35.23
C ARG A 15 -6.85 27.20 -34.12
N THR A 16 -6.59 27.90 -33.04
CA THR A 16 -6.17 27.30 -31.78
C THR A 16 -7.18 26.24 -31.37
N GLN A 17 -6.80 24.96 -31.47
CA GLN A 17 -7.59 23.84 -30.96
C GLN A 17 -7.86 24.07 -29.47
N PRO A 18 -9.12 23.99 -29.00
CA PRO A 18 -9.42 24.16 -27.60
C PRO A 18 -8.68 23.07 -26.78
N SER A 19 -7.88 23.48 -25.82
CA SER A 19 -7.22 22.58 -24.88
C SER A 19 -8.27 21.69 -24.22
N ALA A 20 -8.20 20.37 -24.45
CA ALA A 20 -9.13 19.43 -23.86
C ALA A 20 -9.21 19.68 -22.35
N SER A 21 -10.42 19.93 -21.85
CA SER A 21 -10.68 20.17 -20.43
C SER A 21 -10.09 19.02 -19.58
N ALA A 22 -9.73 19.30 -18.32
CA ALA A 22 -9.21 18.25 -17.42
C ALA A 22 -10.15 17.04 -17.36
N ILE A 23 -11.46 17.28 -17.39
CA ILE A 23 -12.51 16.24 -17.44
C ILE A 23 -12.40 15.42 -18.74
N GLY A 24 -12.19 16.06 -19.90
CA GLY A 24 -12.01 15.35 -21.17
C GLY A 24 -10.74 14.49 -21.22
N ARG A 25 -9.69 14.89 -20.51
CA ARG A 25 -8.47 14.08 -20.39
C ARG A 25 -8.67 12.87 -19.47
N VAL A 26 -9.37 13.02 -18.36
CA VAL A 26 -9.72 11.92 -17.45
C VAL A 26 -10.63 10.90 -18.13
N THR A 27 -11.68 11.35 -18.82
CA THR A 27 -12.60 10.47 -19.55
C THR A 27 -11.89 9.69 -20.68
N ASN A 28 -10.94 10.31 -21.38
CA ASN A 28 -10.12 9.64 -22.38
C ASN A 28 -9.14 8.59 -21.78
N LEU A 29 -8.61 8.86 -20.59
CA LEU A 29 -7.79 7.89 -19.84
C LEU A 29 -8.63 6.69 -19.40
N LEU A 30 -9.81 6.93 -18.84
CA LEU A 30 -10.74 5.87 -18.42
C LEU A 30 -11.21 5.00 -19.61
N ARG A 31 -11.43 5.59 -20.79
CA ARG A 31 -11.77 4.83 -22.02
C ARG A 31 -10.65 3.87 -22.45
N ARG A 32 -9.40 4.12 -22.11
CA ARG A 32 -8.26 3.24 -22.41
C ARG A 32 -8.16 2.02 -21.49
N VAL A 33 -8.82 2.07 -20.33
CA VAL A 33 -8.91 0.94 -19.41
C VAL A 33 -9.94 -0.06 -19.94
N PRO A 34 -9.61 -1.36 -20.06
CA PRO A 34 -10.59 -2.38 -20.46
C PRO A 34 -11.80 -2.39 -19.55
N TYR A 35 -12.96 -2.72 -20.09
CA TYR A 35 -14.22 -2.74 -19.34
C TYR A 35 -14.13 -3.60 -18.06
N ALA A 36 -13.56 -4.82 -18.17
CA ALA A 36 -13.34 -5.68 -17.00
C ALA A 36 -12.44 -5.03 -15.93
N GLY A 37 -11.42 -4.25 -16.32
CA GLY A 37 -10.58 -3.51 -15.36
C GLY A 37 -11.34 -2.43 -14.61
N ARG A 38 -12.30 -1.75 -15.27
CA ARG A 38 -13.18 -0.77 -14.60
C ARG A 38 -14.10 -1.45 -13.60
N TRP A 39 -14.61 -2.63 -13.92
CA TRP A 39 -15.41 -3.43 -12.99
C TRP A 39 -14.57 -3.91 -11.80
N CYS A 40 -13.35 -4.40 -12.01
CA CYS A 40 -12.47 -4.76 -10.89
C CYS A 40 -12.21 -3.57 -9.97
N PHE A 41 -12.00 -2.37 -10.53
CA PHE A 41 -11.86 -1.13 -9.76
C PHE A 41 -13.13 -0.82 -8.96
N ALA A 42 -14.30 -0.84 -9.62
CA ALA A 42 -15.59 -0.52 -8.97
C ALA A 42 -15.91 -1.52 -7.84
N VAL A 43 -15.71 -2.82 -8.09
CA VAL A 43 -15.91 -3.87 -7.07
C VAL A 43 -14.96 -3.66 -5.89
N ALA A 44 -13.67 -3.40 -6.16
CA ALA A 44 -12.71 -3.13 -5.08
C ALA A 44 -13.08 -1.89 -4.27
N PHE A 45 -13.47 -0.81 -4.94
CA PHE A 45 -13.88 0.42 -4.26
C PHE A 45 -15.10 0.19 -3.35
N LEU A 46 -16.13 -0.45 -3.89
CA LEU A 46 -17.34 -0.74 -3.12
C LEU A 46 -17.07 -1.70 -1.96
N ASN A 47 -16.26 -2.73 -2.18
CA ASN A 47 -15.92 -3.68 -1.11
C ASN A 47 -15.15 -2.98 0.03
N VAL A 48 -14.10 -2.22 -0.28
CA VAL A 48 -13.36 -1.48 0.74
C VAL A 48 -14.25 -0.42 1.41
N LEU A 49 -15.13 0.24 0.65
CA LEU A 49 -16.08 1.21 1.20
C LEU A 49 -17.07 0.55 2.19
N ILE A 50 -17.52 -0.68 1.92
CA ILE A 50 -18.34 -1.45 2.90
C ILE A 50 -17.55 -1.65 4.20
N TRP A 51 -16.28 -2.03 4.11
CA TRP A 51 -15.43 -2.17 5.28
C TRP A 51 -15.30 -0.87 6.09
N THR A 52 -15.31 0.32 5.44
CA THR A 52 -15.26 1.60 6.19
C THR A 52 -16.47 1.80 7.11
N PHE A 53 -17.63 1.24 6.75
CA PHE A 53 -18.83 1.31 7.58
C PHE A 53 -18.92 0.20 8.63
N VAL A 54 -18.29 -0.95 8.35
CA VAL A 54 -18.28 -2.09 9.27
C VAL A 54 -17.28 -1.88 10.42
N ILE A 55 -16.14 -1.24 10.15
CA ILE A 55 -15.12 -1.02 11.16
C ILE A 55 -15.42 0.25 11.95
N PRO A 56 -15.54 0.16 13.29
CA PRO A 56 -15.73 1.36 14.12
C PRO A 56 -14.59 2.38 13.94
N PRO A 57 -14.82 3.65 14.30
CA PRO A 57 -13.78 4.67 14.24
C PRO A 57 -12.53 4.25 15.03
N PHE A 58 -11.35 4.46 14.45
CA PHE A 58 -10.02 4.20 15.04
C PHE A 58 -9.71 2.72 15.37
N GLN A 59 -10.50 1.77 14.85
CA GLN A 59 -10.24 0.34 15.06
C GLN A 59 -9.37 -0.32 13.97
N VAL A 60 -8.93 0.43 12.97
CA VAL A 60 -7.82 0.02 12.11
C VAL A 60 -6.49 0.33 12.83
N PRO A 61 -5.52 -0.58 12.87
CA PRO A 61 -4.25 -0.35 13.59
C PRO A 61 -3.58 0.96 13.17
N ASP A 62 -3.08 1.72 14.13
CA ASP A 62 -2.39 3.01 13.97
C ASP A 62 -3.25 4.15 13.38
N GLU A 63 -4.54 3.94 13.07
CA GLU A 63 -5.41 4.95 12.44
C GLU A 63 -5.48 6.24 13.23
N ILE A 64 -5.48 6.16 14.57
CA ILE A 64 -5.43 7.33 15.45
C ILE A 64 -4.21 8.19 15.18
N SER A 65 -3.04 7.60 15.08
CA SER A 65 -1.78 8.31 14.85
C SER A 65 -1.72 8.92 13.45
N HIS A 66 -2.26 8.22 12.46
CA HIS A 66 -2.35 8.72 11.10
C HIS A 66 -3.36 9.86 10.97
N PHE A 67 -4.50 9.76 11.67
CA PHE A 67 -5.48 10.84 11.73
C PHE A 67 -4.90 12.08 12.41
N GLY A 68 -4.27 11.92 13.59
CA GLY A 68 -3.63 13.03 14.31
C GLY A 68 -2.58 13.75 13.48
N TYR A 69 -1.79 13.02 12.67
CA TYR A 69 -0.86 13.64 11.71
C TYR A 69 -1.60 14.50 10.69
N VAL A 70 -2.67 13.96 10.05
CA VAL A 70 -3.46 14.72 9.05
C VAL A 70 -4.08 15.95 9.68
N GLN A 71 -4.67 15.81 10.86
CA GLN A 71 -5.27 16.91 11.58
C GLN A 71 -4.23 18.01 11.85
N TYR A 72 -3.06 17.66 12.42
CA TYR A 72 -1.98 18.61 12.68
C TYR A 72 -1.51 19.31 11.39
N LEU A 73 -1.30 18.53 10.32
CA LEU A 73 -0.87 19.08 9.03
C LEU A 73 -1.90 20.05 8.44
N ALA A 74 -3.18 19.72 8.55
CA ALA A 74 -4.27 20.55 8.02
C ALA A 74 -4.49 21.85 8.81
N GLU A 75 -4.34 21.80 10.15
CA GLU A 75 -4.58 22.94 11.03
C GLU A 75 -3.32 23.84 11.15
N GLU A 76 -2.12 23.26 11.18
CA GLU A 76 -0.85 23.98 11.38
C GLU A 76 -0.07 24.27 10.09
N GLY A 77 -0.45 23.65 8.94
CA GLY A 77 0.22 23.82 7.66
C GLY A 77 1.62 23.23 7.56
N ARG A 78 2.03 22.39 8.51
CA ARG A 78 3.34 21.74 8.58
C ARG A 78 3.23 20.33 9.17
N PRO A 79 4.18 19.43 8.87
CA PRO A 79 4.21 18.12 9.51
C PRO A 79 4.41 18.23 11.03
N PRO A 80 3.86 17.30 11.84
CA PRO A 80 4.05 17.30 13.28
C PRO A 80 5.52 17.08 13.66
N PRO A 81 5.97 17.51 14.85
CA PRO A 81 7.30 17.21 15.38
C PRO A 81 7.56 15.70 15.38
N GLN A 82 8.82 15.30 15.18
CA GLN A 82 9.27 13.92 15.38
C GLN A 82 9.67 13.72 16.85
N GLY A 83 9.53 12.51 17.34
CA GLY A 83 10.00 12.17 18.68
C GLY A 83 9.07 11.25 19.44
N PRO A 84 9.32 11.04 20.72
CA PRO A 84 8.48 10.22 21.58
C PRO A 84 7.06 10.81 21.63
N ILE A 85 6.11 9.97 21.95
CA ILE A 85 4.67 10.19 21.97
C ILE A 85 4.28 11.65 22.21
N GLY A 86 3.86 12.33 21.13
CA GLY A 86 3.21 13.63 21.20
C GLY A 86 1.77 13.48 21.68
N GLN A 87 1.17 14.56 22.13
CA GLN A 87 -0.23 14.54 22.54
C GLN A 87 -1.14 14.67 21.31
N TYR A 88 -2.22 13.90 21.30
CA TYR A 88 -3.32 14.12 20.37
C TYR A 88 -3.98 15.46 20.66
N SER A 89 -4.71 16.01 19.69
CA SER A 89 -5.51 17.19 19.93
C SER A 89 -6.57 16.93 21.03
N PRO A 90 -6.99 17.96 21.79
CA PRO A 90 -8.11 17.80 22.71
C PRO A 90 -9.38 17.22 22.05
N GLN A 91 -9.63 17.59 20.78
CA GLN A 91 -10.72 17.04 19.99
C GLN A 91 -10.57 15.53 19.77
N GLU A 92 -9.38 15.09 19.38
CA GLU A 92 -9.11 13.67 19.14
C GLU A 92 -9.13 12.88 20.46
N GLN A 93 -8.48 13.38 21.51
CA GLN A 93 -8.44 12.73 22.81
C GLN A 93 -9.85 12.56 23.41
N ASN A 94 -10.67 13.61 23.42
CA ASN A 94 -12.05 13.54 23.92
C ASN A 94 -12.87 12.52 23.08
N THR A 95 -12.63 12.44 21.77
CA THR A 95 -13.29 11.45 20.91
C THR A 95 -12.88 10.03 21.27
N LEU A 96 -11.59 9.78 21.51
CA LEU A 96 -11.08 8.47 21.92
C LEU A 96 -11.66 8.04 23.27
N ASP A 97 -11.75 8.97 24.21
CA ASP A 97 -12.33 8.74 25.53
C ASP A 97 -13.83 8.44 25.44
N ALA A 98 -14.57 9.23 24.65
CA ALA A 98 -15.98 9.03 24.37
C ALA A 98 -16.27 7.68 23.69
N LEU A 99 -15.38 7.22 22.80
CA LEU A 99 -15.45 5.90 22.15
C LEU A 99 -14.96 4.75 23.03
N SER A 100 -14.53 5.02 24.25
CA SER A 100 -13.88 4.05 25.15
C SER A 100 -12.74 3.30 24.46
N PHE A 101 -11.95 4.03 23.65
CA PHE A 101 -10.94 3.45 22.75
C PHE A 101 -9.96 2.53 23.49
N VAL A 102 -9.40 2.97 24.62
CA VAL A 102 -8.44 2.20 25.42
C VAL A 102 -9.04 0.90 25.96
N VAL A 103 -10.36 0.91 26.25
CA VAL A 103 -11.07 -0.27 26.78
C VAL A 103 -11.32 -1.28 25.67
N VAL A 104 -11.67 -0.82 24.46
CA VAL A 104 -12.09 -1.69 23.34
C VAL A 104 -10.91 -2.21 22.54
N SER A 105 -9.93 -1.34 22.24
CA SER A 105 -8.81 -1.67 21.34
C SER A 105 -7.83 -2.63 22.00
N GLY A 106 -7.50 -3.71 21.33
CA GLY A 106 -6.62 -4.76 21.84
C GLY A 106 -7.24 -5.71 22.87
N HIS A 107 -8.52 -5.54 23.19
CA HIS A 107 -9.23 -6.35 24.20
C HIS A 107 -10.42 -7.07 23.57
N GLY A 108 -10.19 -8.22 22.96
CA GLY A 108 -11.16 -8.98 22.17
C GLY A 108 -12.51 -9.25 22.82
N GLU A 109 -12.58 -9.29 24.14
CA GLU A 109 -13.80 -9.51 24.92
C GLU A 109 -14.55 -8.21 25.27
N GLN A 110 -13.93 -7.05 25.10
CA GLN A 110 -14.52 -5.77 25.45
C GLN A 110 -15.30 -5.17 24.28
N ARG A 111 -16.42 -4.56 24.58
CA ARG A 111 -17.29 -3.89 23.61
C ARG A 111 -17.44 -2.42 23.96
N GLY A 112 -17.64 -1.62 22.92
CA GLY A 112 -17.94 -0.22 23.08
C GLY A 112 -19.39 0.02 23.55
N ILE A 113 -19.82 1.26 23.45
CA ILE A 113 -21.14 1.74 23.83
C ILE A 113 -22.23 1.04 23.03
N MET A 114 -23.22 0.45 23.70
CA MET A 114 -24.23 -0.41 23.10
C MET A 114 -25.67 0.09 23.28
N ASN A 115 -25.94 0.97 24.25
CA ASN A 115 -27.29 1.42 24.53
C ASN A 115 -27.56 2.87 24.07
N SER A 116 -28.83 3.24 23.94
CA SER A 116 -29.26 4.54 23.41
C SER A 116 -28.85 5.73 24.28
N VAL A 117 -28.76 5.53 25.60
CA VAL A 117 -28.35 6.60 26.53
C VAL A 117 -26.87 6.93 26.36
N GLU A 118 -26.05 5.88 26.27
CA GLU A 118 -24.61 6.04 26.03
C GLU A 118 -24.34 6.62 24.64
N GLN A 119 -25.11 6.24 23.60
CA GLN A 119 -25.04 6.85 22.28
C GLN A 119 -25.41 8.33 22.27
N GLN A 120 -26.38 8.74 23.08
CA GLN A 120 -26.73 10.15 23.24
C GLN A 120 -25.61 10.92 23.96
N GLY A 121 -25.08 10.37 25.06
CA GLY A 121 -23.93 10.93 25.77
C GLY A 121 -22.72 11.09 24.85
N LEU A 122 -22.41 10.07 24.03
CA LEU A 122 -21.37 10.15 23.03
C LEU A 122 -21.57 11.30 22.04
N ARG A 123 -22.80 11.50 21.53
CA ARG A 123 -23.10 12.61 20.60
C ARG A 123 -22.91 13.97 21.25
N GLU A 124 -23.34 14.12 22.52
CA GLU A 124 -23.20 15.36 23.27
C GLU A 124 -21.71 15.66 23.54
N GLU A 125 -20.93 14.65 23.88
CA GLU A 125 -19.48 14.76 24.10
C GLU A 125 -18.71 15.10 22.82
N LEU A 126 -19.03 14.44 21.69
CA LEU A 126 -18.48 14.76 20.38
C LEU A 126 -18.85 16.18 19.89
N ALA A 127 -20.05 16.66 20.22
CA ALA A 127 -20.47 18.02 19.90
C ALA A 127 -19.73 19.09 20.73
N SER A 128 -19.29 18.74 21.95
CA SER A 128 -18.50 19.58 22.85
C SER A 128 -17.01 19.46 22.65
N SER A 129 -16.56 18.70 21.66
CA SER A 129 -15.16 18.36 21.44
C SER A 129 -14.27 19.60 21.32
N GLY A 130 -13.11 19.54 21.95
CA GLY A 130 -12.16 20.64 22.14
C GLY A 130 -11.47 21.15 20.89
N SER A 131 -10.33 21.82 21.05
CA SER A 131 -9.51 22.34 19.96
C SER A 131 -8.98 21.21 19.06
N PRO A 132 -8.99 21.39 17.72
CA PRO A 132 -8.35 20.46 16.78
C PRO A 132 -6.81 20.58 16.77
N VAL A 133 -6.25 21.53 17.50
CA VAL A 133 -4.79 21.76 17.56
C VAL A 133 -4.17 20.95 18.68
N GLY A 134 -3.18 20.12 18.35
CA GLY A 134 -2.42 19.27 19.26
C GLY A 134 -0.96 19.15 18.82
N GLU A 135 -0.28 18.09 19.22
CA GLU A 135 1.12 17.82 18.87
C GLU A 135 1.29 16.80 17.72
N GLY A 136 0.18 16.30 17.15
CA GLY A 136 0.17 15.39 16.00
C GLY A 136 0.26 13.91 16.36
N GLY A 137 0.21 13.55 17.64
CA GLY A 137 0.04 12.17 18.09
C GLY A 137 1.32 11.33 18.14
N SER A 138 1.18 10.03 17.94
CA SER A 138 2.23 9.03 18.14
C SER A 138 3.30 9.03 17.04
N SER A 139 4.53 8.70 17.44
CA SER A 139 5.69 8.53 16.56
C SER A 139 5.52 7.50 15.44
N SER A 140 4.57 6.56 15.53
CA SER A 140 4.31 5.59 14.46
C SER A 140 3.96 6.25 13.12
N ALA A 141 3.30 7.42 13.15
CA ALA A 141 2.97 8.22 11.98
C ALA A 141 3.90 9.42 11.80
N THR A 142 4.29 10.11 12.87
CA THR A 142 5.01 11.38 12.82
C THR A 142 6.37 11.29 12.14
N ASP A 143 7.02 10.14 12.12
CA ASP A 143 8.28 9.92 11.43
C ASP A 143 8.14 9.72 9.92
N GLN A 144 6.91 9.51 9.42
CA GLN A 144 6.67 9.26 8.01
C GLN A 144 6.70 10.54 7.15
N PRO A 145 7.00 10.42 5.84
CA PRO A 145 6.93 11.54 4.90
C PRO A 145 5.50 12.05 4.71
N PRO A 146 5.31 13.35 4.32
CA PRO A 146 4.01 14.00 4.41
C PRO A 146 3.05 13.76 3.24
N LEU A 147 3.46 13.10 2.14
CA LEU A 147 2.65 13.06 0.92
C LEU A 147 1.27 12.42 1.12
N TYR A 148 1.21 11.28 1.82
CA TYR A 148 -0.06 10.62 2.12
C TYR A 148 -0.95 11.53 2.95
N TYR A 149 -0.40 12.12 3.99
CA TYR A 149 -1.13 13.00 4.92
C TYR A 149 -1.60 14.30 4.24
N ALA A 150 -0.80 14.84 3.32
CA ALA A 150 -1.22 16.00 2.51
C ALA A 150 -2.38 15.67 1.56
N LEU A 151 -2.44 14.44 1.02
CA LEU A 151 -3.58 13.98 0.24
C LEU A 151 -4.83 13.82 1.12
N GLU A 152 -4.69 13.23 2.32
CA GLU A 152 -5.79 13.05 3.27
C GLU A 152 -6.22 14.37 3.95
N ALA A 153 -5.37 15.38 3.99
CA ALA A 153 -5.78 16.72 4.44
C ALA A 153 -6.82 17.36 3.52
N VAL A 154 -6.90 16.93 2.25
CA VAL A 154 -7.91 17.45 1.32
C VAL A 154 -9.33 17.06 1.74
N PRO A 155 -9.72 15.77 1.90
CA PRO A 155 -11.05 15.43 2.41
C PRO A 155 -11.29 15.93 3.84
N TYR A 156 -10.27 15.97 4.70
CA TYR A 156 -10.37 16.56 6.03
C TYR A 156 -10.84 18.03 5.98
N LEU A 157 -10.24 18.85 5.13
CA LEU A 157 -10.59 20.27 4.96
C LEU A 157 -11.90 20.49 4.19
N LEU A 158 -12.25 19.57 3.26
CA LEU A 158 -13.48 19.65 2.46
C LEU A 158 -14.71 19.14 3.19
N SER A 159 -14.56 18.54 4.38
CA SER A 159 -15.68 18.06 5.17
C SER A 159 -16.65 19.23 5.49
N PRO A 160 -17.94 19.09 5.18
CA PRO A 160 -18.93 20.12 5.48
C PRO A 160 -19.17 20.30 6.99
N SER A 161 -18.89 19.25 7.78
CA SER A 161 -18.92 19.26 9.23
C SER A 161 -17.51 19.36 9.80
N ARG A 162 -17.36 20.05 10.92
CA ARG A 162 -16.12 20.05 11.71
C ARG A 162 -16.03 18.86 12.69
N GLU A 163 -17.04 18.03 12.71
CA GLU A 163 -17.05 16.83 13.53
C GLU A 163 -15.97 15.84 13.08
N ILE A 164 -15.22 15.33 14.03
CA ILE A 164 -14.08 14.46 13.79
C ILE A 164 -14.47 13.18 13.03
N LEU A 165 -15.61 12.58 13.34
CA LEU A 165 -16.08 11.35 12.70
C LEU A 165 -16.46 11.58 11.23
N ALA A 166 -17.12 12.70 10.90
CA ALA A 166 -17.44 13.05 9.51
C ALA A 166 -16.18 13.29 8.67
N ARG A 167 -15.14 13.88 9.27
CA ARG A 167 -13.83 14.06 8.64
C ARG A 167 -13.15 12.72 8.41
N LEU A 168 -13.15 11.83 9.42
CA LEU A 168 -12.59 10.48 9.32
C LEU A 168 -13.24 9.66 8.21
N GLU A 169 -14.58 9.71 8.06
CA GLU A 169 -15.30 8.98 7.02
C GLU A 169 -14.88 9.42 5.60
N LEU A 170 -14.74 10.74 5.37
CA LEU A 170 -14.28 11.24 4.07
C LEU A 170 -12.83 10.86 3.77
N MET A 171 -11.97 10.85 4.78
CA MET A 171 -10.58 10.39 4.64
C MET A 171 -10.55 8.89 4.34
N ARG A 172 -11.32 8.07 5.03
CA ARG A 172 -11.46 6.63 4.76
C ARG A 172 -11.95 6.37 3.32
N ALA A 173 -12.84 7.22 2.79
CA ALA A 173 -13.29 7.11 1.39
C ALA A 173 -12.16 7.37 0.38
N LEU A 174 -11.24 8.32 0.66
CA LEU A 174 -10.05 8.53 -0.18
C LEU A 174 -9.07 7.35 -0.06
N SER A 175 -8.87 6.80 1.13
CA SER A 175 -8.09 5.58 1.34
C SER A 175 -8.68 4.40 0.55
N ALA A 176 -10.01 4.20 0.57
CA ALA A 176 -10.70 3.20 -0.23
C ALA A 176 -10.48 3.40 -1.75
N LEU A 177 -10.44 4.65 -2.21
CA LEU A 177 -10.10 4.97 -3.60
C LEU A 177 -8.67 4.56 -3.95
N MET A 178 -7.70 4.79 -3.07
CA MET A 178 -6.31 4.36 -3.26
C MET A 178 -6.21 2.82 -3.33
N ALA A 179 -6.93 2.10 -2.47
CA ALA A 179 -7.02 0.64 -2.51
C ALA A 179 -7.62 0.13 -3.85
N ALA A 180 -8.69 0.75 -4.34
CA ALA A 180 -9.28 0.39 -5.63
C ALA A 180 -8.34 0.68 -6.82
N LEU A 181 -7.58 1.77 -6.78
CA LEU A 181 -6.55 2.09 -7.77
C LEU A 181 -5.40 1.07 -7.73
N THR A 182 -5.05 0.55 -6.54
CA THR A 182 -4.08 -0.55 -6.39
C THR A 182 -4.54 -1.79 -7.15
N VAL A 183 -5.80 -2.20 -6.98
CA VAL A 183 -6.40 -3.33 -7.71
C VAL A 183 -6.40 -3.09 -9.22
N LEU A 184 -6.70 -1.87 -9.67
CA LEU A 184 -6.62 -1.51 -11.10
C LEU A 184 -5.19 -1.60 -11.64
N CYS A 185 -4.20 -1.14 -10.89
CA CYS A 185 -2.78 -1.28 -11.25
C CYS A 185 -2.38 -2.76 -11.37
N ILE A 186 -2.84 -3.61 -10.46
CA ILE A 186 -2.60 -5.06 -10.49
C ILE A 186 -3.27 -5.71 -11.70
N TYR A 187 -4.53 -5.35 -12.01
CA TYR A 187 -5.19 -5.80 -13.24
C TYR A 187 -4.36 -5.47 -14.48
N MET A 188 -3.87 -4.23 -14.57
CA MET A 188 -3.07 -3.78 -15.70
C MET A 188 -1.68 -4.41 -15.72
N PHE A 189 -1.07 -4.71 -14.58
CA PHE A 189 0.18 -5.44 -14.43
C PHE A 189 0.04 -6.87 -14.97
N LEU A 190 -0.98 -7.60 -14.57
CA LEU A 190 -1.26 -8.94 -15.05
C LEU A 190 -1.53 -8.96 -16.56
N ARG A 191 -2.18 -7.93 -17.09
CA ARG A 191 -2.38 -7.75 -18.53
C ARG A 191 -1.06 -7.56 -19.28
N GLU A 192 -0.09 -6.86 -18.72
CA GLU A 192 1.23 -6.71 -19.33
C GLU A 192 2.01 -8.03 -19.31
N LEU A 193 1.91 -8.82 -18.24
CA LEU A 193 2.60 -10.10 -18.11
C LEU A 193 1.97 -11.21 -18.97
N MET A 194 0.64 -11.22 -19.07
CA MET A 194 -0.10 -12.32 -19.72
C MET A 194 -1.10 -11.80 -20.78
N PRO A 195 -0.63 -11.15 -21.88
CA PRO A 195 -1.50 -10.43 -22.82
C PRO A 195 -2.57 -11.28 -23.48
N GLY A 196 -2.33 -12.58 -23.62
CA GLY A 196 -3.27 -13.53 -24.25
C GLY A 196 -4.23 -14.25 -23.28
N THR A 197 -4.35 -13.77 -22.01
CA THR A 197 -5.10 -14.50 -20.99
C THR A 197 -6.04 -13.56 -20.21
N PRO A 198 -7.14 -13.05 -20.83
CA PRO A 198 -8.01 -12.03 -20.22
C PRO A 198 -8.63 -12.45 -18.88
N TRP A 199 -9.04 -13.71 -18.71
CA TRP A 199 -9.58 -14.20 -17.46
C TRP A 199 -8.61 -14.04 -16.28
N ALA A 200 -7.30 -14.22 -16.53
CA ALA A 200 -6.27 -14.13 -15.51
C ALA A 200 -6.15 -12.72 -14.92
N TRP A 201 -6.35 -11.69 -15.75
CA TRP A 201 -6.27 -10.30 -15.27
C TRP A 201 -7.40 -10.00 -14.30
N THR A 202 -8.62 -10.44 -14.64
CA THR A 202 -9.82 -10.25 -13.81
C THR A 202 -9.75 -11.08 -12.55
N VAL A 203 -9.40 -12.37 -12.65
CA VAL A 203 -9.28 -13.26 -11.49
C VAL A 203 -8.21 -12.75 -10.51
N GLY A 204 -6.99 -12.44 -10.97
CA GLY A 204 -5.92 -11.97 -10.09
C GLY A 204 -6.25 -10.65 -9.42
N ALA A 205 -6.91 -9.73 -10.11
CA ALA A 205 -7.35 -8.46 -9.55
C ALA A 205 -8.48 -8.63 -8.52
N LEU A 206 -9.48 -9.47 -8.81
CA LEU A 206 -10.59 -9.73 -7.89
C LEU A 206 -10.14 -10.49 -6.63
N LEU A 207 -9.16 -11.39 -6.74
CA LEU A 207 -8.59 -12.07 -5.57
C LEU A 207 -7.89 -11.11 -4.61
N VAL A 208 -7.29 -10.03 -5.14
CA VAL A 208 -6.79 -8.94 -4.29
C VAL A 208 -7.95 -8.09 -3.76
N ALA A 209 -8.95 -7.77 -4.60
CA ALA A 209 -10.09 -6.96 -4.21
C ALA A 209 -10.94 -7.57 -3.08
N PHE A 210 -10.94 -8.90 -2.94
CA PHE A 210 -11.65 -9.64 -1.87
C PHE A 210 -10.71 -10.20 -0.80
N GLN A 211 -9.43 -9.81 -0.79
CA GLN A 211 -8.52 -10.23 0.27
C GLN A 211 -8.85 -9.44 1.56
N PRO A 212 -9.30 -10.11 2.66
CA PRO A 212 -9.91 -9.42 3.80
C PRO A 212 -8.97 -8.44 4.48
N MET A 213 -7.70 -8.83 4.74
CA MET A 213 -6.73 -7.95 5.40
C MET A 213 -6.36 -6.74 4.55
N PHE A 214 -6.32 -6.88 3.21
CA PHE A 214 -6.14 -5.74 2.33
C PHE A 214 -7.32 -4.76 2.39
N CYS A 215 -8.56 -5.29 2.41
CA CYS A 215 -9.76 -4.46 2.53
C CYS A 215 -9.84 -3.79 3.89
N PHE A 216 -9.53 -4.52 4.96
CA PHE A 216 -9.49 -4.01 6.33
C PHE A 216 -8.51 -2.84 6.49
N ILE A 217 -7.26 -2.98 6.02
CA ILE A 217 -6.27 -1.89 6.04
C ILE A 217 -6.67 -0.76 5.09
N GLY A 218 -7.20 -1.12 3.90
CA GLY A 218 -7.67 -0.18 2.88
C GLY A 218 -8.81 0.73 3.34
N ALA A 219 -9.60 0.26 4.31
CA ALA A 219 -10.74 0.98 4.87
C ALA A 219 -10.36 2.03 5.93
N GLY A 220 -9.13 2.00 6.44
CA GLY A 220 -8.66 2.96 7.44
C GLY A 220 -7.78 4.07 6.86
N VAL A 221 -7.60 5.11 7.65
CA VAL A 221 -6.63 6.19 7.35
C VAL A 221 -5.24 5.69 7.69
N GLN A 222 -4.51 5.24 6.64
CA GLN A 222 -3.23 4.55 6.78
C GLN A 222 -2.28 4.88 5.62
N GLY A 223 -1.06 5.29 5.92
CA GLY A 223 -0.01 5.55 4.92
C GLY A 223 0.30 4.35 4.02
N ASP A 224 -0.05 3.14 4.46
CA ASP A 224 0.04 1.91 3.70
C ASP A 224 -0.79 1.92 2.41
N ASN A 225 -1.93 2.64 2.37
CA ASN A 225 -2.79 2.72 1.19
C ASN A 225 -2.06 3.35 -0.02
N LEU A 226 -1.34 4.44 0.19
CA LEU A 226 -0.53 5.05 -0.86
C LEU A 226 0.72 4.23 -1.17
N LEU A 227 1.32 3.57 -0.18
CA LEU A 227 2.44 2.64 -0.36
C LEU A 227 2.05 1.48 -1.28
N PHE A 228 0.89 0.85 -1.07
CA PHE A 228 0.41 -0.26 -1.91
C PHE A 228 0.13 0.20 -3.34
N LEU A 229 -0.51 1.36 -3.49
CA LEU A 229 -0.77 1.95 -4.80
C LEU A 229 0.52 2.27 -5.55
N ALA A 230 1.47 2.93 -4.90
CA ALA A 230 2.76 3.30 -5.49
C ALA A 230 3.57 2.06 -5.89
N SER A 231 3.56 1.01 -5.05
CA SER A 231 4.23 -0.26 -5.33
C SER A 231 3.62 -0.96 -6.55
N ALA A 232 2.28 -1.10 -6.59
CA ALA A 232 1.58 -1.71 -7.72
C ALA A 232 1.77 -0.92 -9.01
N ALA A 233 1.77 0.42 -8.95
CA ALA A 233 2.04 1.30 -10.09
C ALA A 233 3.49 1.16 -10.58
N THR A 234 4.45 1.01 -9.68
CA THR A 234 5.86 0.79 -10.00
C THR A 234 6.05 -0.56 -10.71
N PHE A 235 5.49 -1.66 -10.17
CA PHE A 235 5.53 -2.97 -10.83
C PHE A 235 4.89 -2.93 -12.22
N LEU A 236 3.75 -2.26 -12.36
CA LEU A 236 3.09 -2.04 -13.65
C LEU A 236 3.99 -1.25 -14.62
N GLY A 237 4.59 -0.16 -14.15
CA GLY A 237 5.51 0.68 -14.95
C GLY A 237 6.71 -0.11 -15.46
N LEU A 238 7.35 -0.89 -14.57
CA LEU A 238 8.48 -1.74 -14.90
C LEU A 238 8.08 -2.86 -15.88
N ALA A 239 6.98 -3.59 -15.63
CA ALA A 239 6.49 -4.63 -16.54
C ALA A 239 6.22 -4.07 -17.95
N ARG A 240 5.62 -2.88 -18.06
CA ARG A 240 5.44 -2.18 -19.35
C ARG A 240 6.75 -1.82 -20.02
N ALA A 241 7.73 -1.34 -19.24
CA ALA A 241 9.04 -0.97 -19.80
C ALA A 241 9.82 -2.20 -20.27
N PHE A 242 9.81 -3.31 -19.53
CA PHE A 242 10.41 -4.56 -19.95
C PHE A 242 9.77 -5.15 -21.22
N ARG A 243 8.45 -5.00 -21.37
CA ARG A 243 7.72 -5.53 -22.52
C ARG A 243 7.82 -4.63 -23.75
N ARG A 244 7.78 -3.31 -23.58
CA ARG A 244 7.62 -2.36 -24.69
C ARG A 244 8.87 -1.49 -24.93
N GLY A 245 9.96 -1.77 -24.21
CA GLY A 245 11.18 -0.99 -24.22
C GLY A 245 11.10 0.26 -23.31
N LEU A 246 12.26 0.85 -23.04
CA LEU A 246 12.38 2.08 -22.26
C LEU A 246 12.07 3.29 -23.15
N SER A 247 11.24 4.22 -22.64
CA SER A 247 11.01 5.53 -23.24
C SER A 247 10.92 6.58 -22.14
N THR A 248 11.19 7.84 -22.44
CA THR A 248 11.15 8.94 -21.47
C THR A 248 9.80 8.99 -20.74
N LYS A 249 8.69 8.78 -21.46
CA LYS A 249 7.35 8.76 -20.85
C LYS A 249 7.18 7.60 -19.84
N ARG A 250 7.66 6.39 -20.17
CA ARG A 250 7.58 5.25 -19.25
C ARG A 250 8.50 5.43 -18.06
N ALA A 251 9.71 5.94 -18.30
CA ALA A 251 10.66 6.30 -17.25
C ALA A 251 10.08 7.34 -16.29
N ALA A 252 9.44 8.39 -16.81
CA ALA A 252 8.75 9.39 -16.01
C ALA A 252 7.62 8.80 -15.15
N LEU A 253 6.80 7.89 -15.71
CA LEU A 253 5.74 7.22 -14.96
C LEU A 253 6.27 6.31 -13.84
N ILE A 254 7.38 5.59 -14.10
CA ILE A 254 8.09 4.81 -13.08
C ILE A 254 8.62 5.76 -11.99
N GLY A 255 9.29 6.85 -12.38
CA GLY A 255 9.79 7.86 -11.43
C GLY A 255 8.68 8.46 -10.56
N LEU A 256 7.52 8.80 -11.17
CA LEU A 256 6.36 9.34 -10.43
C LEU A 256 5.80 8.32 -9.41
N ALA A 257 5.66 7.05 -9.81
CA ALA A 257 5.21 6.01 -8.89
C ALA A 257 6.24 5.78 -7.76
N THR A 258 7.53 5.80 -8.11
CA THR A 258 8.63 5.64 -7.14
C THR A 258 8.67 6.78 -6.12
N VAL A 259 8.61 8.04 -6.58
CA VAL A 259 8.64 9.19 -5.65
C VAL A 259 7.38 9.26 -4.80
N ALA A 260 6.21 8.90 -5.35
CA ALA A 260 4.98 8.79 -4.56
C ALA A 260 5.14 7.76 -3.43
N GLY A 261 5.76 6.61 -3.70
CA GLY A 261 6.05 5.61 -2.69
C GLY A 261 7.05 6.08 -1.62
N VAL A 262 8.17 6.68 -2.03
CA VAL A 262 9.18 7.23 -1.10
C VAL A 262 8.61 8.32 -0.20
N LEU A 263 7.76 9.19 -0.75
CA LEU A 263 7.13 10.28 0.01
C LEU A 263 5.82 9.86 0.72
N ALA A 264 5.33 8.63 0.49
CA ALA A 264 4.21 8.07 1.23
C ALA A 264 4.67 7.39 2.53
N LYS A 265 5.65 6.51 2.43
CA LYS A 265 6.15 5.72 3.56
C LYS A 265 7.61 5.31 3.34
N LEU A 266 8.44 5.48 4.34
CA LEU A 266 9.88 5.19 4.25
C LEU A 266 10.18 3.72 3.89
N THR A 267 9.29 2.80 4.23
CA THR A 267 9.40 1.38 3.85
C THR A 267 9.57 1.17 2.33
N PHE A 268 9.06 2.10 1.50
CA PHE A 268 9.23 2.02 0.05
C PHE A 268 10.70 2.10 -0.39
N ILE A 269 11.58 2.70 0.41
CA ILE A 269 13.03 2.81 0.13
C ILE A 269 13.66 1.42 -0.09
N ALA A 270 13.15 0.41 0.60
CA ALA A 270 13.57 -0.98 0.44
C ALA A 270 13.42 -1.55 -0.98
N LEU A 271 12.53 -0.96 -1.80
CA LEU A 271 12.32 -1.36 -3.19
C LEU A 271 13.31 -0.67 -4.17
N LEU A 272 13.94 0.44 -3.77
CA LEU A 272 14.79 1.25 -4.64
C LEU A 272 15.95 0.49 -5.30
N PRO A 273 16.68 -0.40 -4.61
CA PRO A 273 17.77 -1.16 -5.26
C PRO A 273 17.30 -1.95 -6.48
N GLY A 274 16.15 -2.63 -6.37
CA GLY A 274 15.58 -3.38 -7.49
C GLY A 274 15.03 -2.47 -8.59
N ILE A 275 14.46 -1.31 -8.25
CA ILE A 275 14.00 -0.30 -9.23
C ILE A 275 15.21 0.27 -9.99
N ALA A 276 16.28 0.63 -9.30
CA ALA A 276 17.52 1.14 -9.92
C ALA A 276 18.13 0.09 -10.85
N LEU A 277 18.23 -1.17 -10.41
CA LEU A 277 18.69 -2.28 -11.25
C LEU A 277 17.81 -2.45 -12.50
N ALA A 278 16.49 -2.35 -12.36
CA ALA A 278 15.56 -2.47 -13.48
C ALA A 278 15.74 -1.34 -14.50
N LEU A 279 15.86 -0.09 -14.04
CA LEU A 279 16.09 1.06 -14.90
C LEU A 279 17.46 0.98 -15.60
N ALA A 280 18.51 0.55 -14.89
CA ALA A 280 19.84 0.34 -15.45
C ALA A 280 19.83 -0.75 -16.53
N LEU A 281 19.18 -1.89 -16.26
CA LEU A 281 19.05 -2.99 -17.22
C LEU A 281 18.25 -2.60 -18.46
N LEU A 282 17.17 -1.85 -18.28
CA LEU A 282 16.34 -1.33 -19.38
C LEU A 282 17.09 -0.31 -20.23
N ALA A 283 17.88 0.57 -19.61
CA ALA A 283 18.71 1.53 -20.30
C ALA A 283 19.83 0.83 -21.09
N TRP A 284 20.47 -0.16 -20.48
CA TRP A 284 21.48 -0.98 -21.16
C TRP A 284 20.91 -1.70 -22.39
N ARG A 285 19.72 -2.29 -22.29
CA ARG A 285 19.02 -2.91 -23.43
C ARG A 285 18.65 -1.91 -24.53
N ALA A 286 18.33 -0.67 -24.17
CA ALA A 286 18.01 0.39 -25.11
C ALA A 286 19.25 1.04 -25.74
N TRP A 287 20.44 0.81 -25.18
CA TRP A 287 21.71 1.47 -25.55
C TRP A 287 22.08 1.31 -27.04
N PRO A 288 21.99 0.09 -27.64
CA PRO A 288 22.31 -0.10 -29.06
C PRO A 288 21.38 0.67 -29.99
N SER A 289 20.12 0.91 -29.57
CA SER A 289 19.10 1.58 -30.38
C SER A 289 19.12 3.11 -30.26
N GLY A 290 19.78 3.66 -29.22
CA GLY A 290 19.87 5.11 -29.02
C GLY A 290 20.35 5.51 -27.62
N LYS A 291 21.67 5.74 -27.51
CA LYS A 291 22.32 6.15 -26.25
C LYS A 291 21.68 7.40 -25.62
N GLY A 292 21.43 8.44 -26.42
CA GLY A 292 20.83 9.68 -25.96
C GLY A 292 19.44 9.50 -25.38
N GLN A 293 18.61 8.65 -26.00
CA GLN A 293 17.27 8.35 -25.50
C GLN A 293 17.33 7.54 -24.18
N ALA A 294 18.25 6.58 -24.07
CA ALA A 294 18.44 5.80 -22.85
C ALA A 294 18.86 6.71 -21.67
N LEU A 295 19.90 7.53 -21.88
CA LEU A 295 20.38 8.48 -20.88
C LEU A 295 19.32 9.52 -20.49
N ARG A 296 18.61 10.09 -21.47
CA ARG A 296 17.49 11.02 -21.20
C ARG A 296 16.40 10.35 -20.35
N SER A 297 16.08 9.10 -20.63
CA SER A 297 15.06 8.36 -19.88
C SER A 297 15.49 8.13 -18.43
N LEU A 298 16.75 7.73 -18.20
CA LEU A 298 17.32 7.60 -16.85
C LEU A 298 17.35 8.95 -16.13
N ALA A 299 17.86 9.99 -16.78
CA ALA A 299 17.93 11.33 -16.17
C ALA A 299 16.56 11.84 -15.74
N VAL A 300 15.52 11.65 -16.57
CA VAL A 300 14.15 12.05 -16.24
C VAL A 300 13.60 11.23 -15.06
N ALA A 301 13.76 9.90 -15.05
CA ALA A 301 13.30 9.09 -13.93
C ALA A 301 14.03 9.47 -12.63
N SER A 302 15.36 9.61 -12.67
CA SER A 302 16.17 10.00 -11.52
C SER A 302 15.81 11.40 -11.01
N ALA A 303 15.65 12.38 -11.90
CA ALA A 303 15.29 13.75 -11.51
C ALA A 303 13.92 13.80 -10.81
N ILE A 304 12.93 13.05 -11.33
CA ILE A 304 11.57 12.96 -10.72
C ILE A 304 11.63 12.36 -9.32
N VAL A 305 12.54 11.43 -9.04
CA VAL A 305 12.68 10.83 -7.71
C VAL A 305 13.57 11.68 -6.80
N VAL A 306 14.76 12.04 -7.29
CA VAL A 306 15.80 12.65 -6.45
C VAL A 306 15.45 14.08 -6.06
N ILE A 307 14.91 14.89 -6.99
CA ILE A 307 14.65 16.31 -6.70
C ILE A 307 13.58 16.46 -5.58
N PRO A 308 12.40 15.80 -5.65
CA PRO A 308 11.43 15.93 -4.56
C PRO A 308 11.91 15.26 -3.25
N ALA A 309 12.67 14.16 -3.32
CA ALA A 309 13.20 13.51 -2.12
C ALA A 309 14.24 14.40 -1.41
N LEU A 310 15.13 15.06 -2.16
CA LEU A 310 16.07 16.04 -1.62
C LEU A 310 15.34 17.28 -1.08
N ALA A 311 14.36 17.80 -1.83
CA ALA A 311 13.55 18.93 -1.38
C ALA A 311 12.84 18.59 -0.06
N TYR A 312 12.26 17.40 0.05
CA TYR A 312 11.68 16.92 1.32
C TYR A 312 12.73 16.84 2.42
N GLY A 313 13.92 16.27 2.16
CA GLY A 313 15.01 16.19 3.14
C GLY A 313 15.43 17.58 3.67
N ILE A 314 15.59 18.54 2.76
CA ILE A 314 15.95 19.93 3.10
C ILE A 314 14.81 20.59 3.91
N LEU A 315 13.57 20.50 3.47
CA LEU A 315 12.42 21.05 4.19
C LEU A 315 12.29 20.42 5.59
N ASN A 316 12.45 19.10 5.68
CA ASN A 316 12.34 18.36 6.91
C ASN A 316 13.37 18.82 7.97
N THR A 317 14.62 19.01 7.56
CA THR A 317 15.72 19.37 8.49
C THR A 317 15.85 20.87 8.71
N SER A 318 15.76 21.68 7.63
CA SER A 318 16.11 23.11 7.70
C SER A 318 14.92 24.02 7.99
N VAL A 319 13.69 23.61 7.58
CA VAL A 319 12.48 24.43 7.75
C VAL A 319 11.62 23.93 8.89
N TRP A 320 11.38 22.61 8.95
CA TRP A 320 10.54 22.01 9.99
C TRP A 320 11.32 21.55 11.23
N HIS A 321 12.67 21.67 11.20
CA HIS A 321 13.57 21.29 12.29
C HIS A 321 13.33 19.86 12.81
N ARG A 322 12.97 18.96 11.91
CA ARG A 322 12.75 17.55 12.20
C ARG A 322 14.05 16.78 11.97
N GLY A 323 14.24 15.68 12.65
CA GLY A 323 15.40 14.80 12.48
C GLY A 323 15.52 14.33 11.03
N GLY A 324 16.73 13.95 10.62
CA GLY A 324 16.97 13.39 9.28
C GLY A 324 16.17 12.09 9.05
N VAL A 325 16.02 11.71 7.78
CA VAL A 325 15.49 10.39 7.38
C VAL A 325 16.50 9.35 7.87
N THR A 326 16.25 8.77 9.03
CA THR A 326 17.10 7.72 9.61
C THR A 326 16.66 6.33 9.13
N ALA A 327 17.56 5.37 9.14
CA ALA A 327 17.25 3.98 8.81
C ALA A 327 16.13 3.41 9.71
N GLY A 328 16.00 3.89 10.95
CA GLY A 328 14.92 3.53 11.87
C GLY A 328 13.53 3.93 11.38
N GLY A 329 13.41 5.07 10.67
CA GLY A 329 12.15 5.47 10.04
C GLY A 329 11.76 4.61 8.83
N VAL A 330 12.70 3.89 8.21
CA VAL A 330 12.42 3.00 7.06
C VAL A 330 11.45 1.89 7.45
N ALA A 331 11.45 1.49 8.68
CA ALA A 331 10.64 0.40 9.15
C ALA A 331 9.49 0.81 10.08
N GLY A 332 9.34 2.09 10.36
CA GLY A 332 8.35 2.58 11.32
C GLY A 332 8.71 2.28 12.78
N ALA A 333 9.85 1.66 13.01
CA ALA A 333 10.39 1.48 14.35
C ALA A 333 11.23 2.71 14.66
N THR A 334 10.71 3.57 15.49
CA THR A 334 11.48 4.71 15.97
C THR A 334 12.59 4.24 16.85
N THR A 335 13.80 4.43 16.39
CA THR A 335 15.02 4.30 17.18
C THR A 335 15.20 5.45 18.18
N SER A 336 14.11 6.09 18.58
CA SER A 336 14.16 7.23 19.50
C SER A 336 14.56 6.85 20.92
N THR A 337 14.66 5.58 21.24
CA THR A 337 15.30 5.12 22.46
C THR A 337 16.33 4.05 22.11
N ASN A 338 17.55 4.47 21.74
CA ASN A 338 18.70 3.65 22.01
C ASN A 338 18.69 3.38 23.51
N ALA A 339 18.14 2.25 23.93
CA ALA A 339 18.49 1.71 25.23
C ALA A 339 20.02 1.56 25.19
N PRO A 340 20.77 2.31 26.01
CA PRO A 340 22.21 2.25 25.93
C PRO A 340 22.64 0.85 26.35
N GLY A 341 23.08 0.04 25.40
CA GLY A 341 23.77 -1.20 25.74
C GLY A 341 23.53 -2.45 24.94
N GLN A 342 22.50 -2.57 24.10
CA GLN A 342 22.35 -3.78 23.28
C GLN A 342 23.01 -3.59 21.91
N ILE A 343 24.24 -4.07 21.78
CA ILE A 343 24.93 -4.19 20.49
C ILE A 343 24.34 -5.44 19.79
N ILE A 344 23.39 -5.21 18.88
CA ILE A 344 22.90 -6.26 18.00
C ILE A 344 24.03 -6.64 17.06
N ASN A 345 24.49 -7.89 17.12
CA ASN A 345 25.57 -8.33 16.25
C ASN A 345 24.98 -8.80 14.90
N PHE A 346 25.81 -8.73 13.86
CA PHE A 346 25.43 -9.11 12.50
C PHE A 346 24.87 -10.53 12.39
N ARG A 347 25.37 -11.47 13.20
CA ARG A 347 24.90 -12.85 13.21
C ARG A 347 23.47 -12.94 13.76
N GLU A 348 23.17 -12.25 14.86
CA GLU A 348 21.82 -12.19 15.43
C GLU A 348 20.83 -11.62 14.44
N THR A 349 21.20 -10.54 13.72
CA THR A 349 20.39 -9.98 12.66
C THR A 349 20.10 -11.00 11.56
N LEU A 350 21.10 -11.75 11.11
CA LEU A 350 20.91 -12.79 10.10
C LEU A 350 20.05 -13.95 10.61
N ASP A 351 20.28 -14.42 11.84
CA ASP A 351 19.50 -15.49 12.46
C ASP A 351 18.03 -15.08 12.63
N TYR A 352 17.78 -13.82 13.01
CA TYR A 352 16.45 -13.25 13.12
C TYR A 352 15.75 -13.18 11.76
N ILE A 353 16.36 -12.52 10.77
CA ILE A 353 15.78 -12.36 9.42
C ILE A 353 15.52 -13.74 8.79
N TRP A 354 16.43 -14.69 8.95
CA TRP A 354 16.23 -16.04 8.43
C TRP A 354 14.99 -16.71 9.05
N GLN A 355 14.91 -16.73 10.40
CA GLN A 355 13.84 -17.42 11.12
C GLN A 355 12.48 -16.72 10.97
N LEU A 356 12.48 -15.43 10.61
CA LEU A 356 11.26 -14.69 10.31
C LEU A 356 10.53 -15.25 9.07
N TYR A 357 11.27 -15.79 8.09
CA TYR A 357 10.72 -16.26 6.82
C TYR A 357 10.95 -17.74 6.54
N LEU A 358 11.93 -18.35 7.18
CA LEU A 358 12.39 -19.71 6.90
C LEU A 358 12.51 -20.53 8.18
N PRO A 359 12.49 -21.88 8.08
CA PRO A 359 12.73 -22.74 9.23
C PRO A 359 14.11 -22.50 9.86
N ARG A 360 14.18 -22.52 11.18
CA ARG A 360 15.44 -22.45 11.93
C ARG A 360 16.38 -23.59 11.53
N LEU A 361 17.62 -23.28 11.24
CA LEU A 361 18.67 -24.27 11.01
C LEU A 361 19.28 -24.73 12.35
N PRO A 362 19.81 -25.98 12.45
CA PRO A 362 20.28 -26.54 13.71
C PRO A 362 21.37 -25.73 14.44
N PHE A 363 22.17 -24.95 13.70
CA PHE A 363 23.28 -24.15 14.24
C PHE A 363 22.88 -22.71 14.63
N MET A 364 21.61 -22.31 14.40
CA MET A 364 21.12 -20.98 14.71
C MET A 364 20.58 -20.89 16.13
N TYR A 365 20.74 -19.74 16.79
CA TYR A 365 20.02 -19.44 18.02
C TYR A 365 18.52 -19.41 17.74
N ARG A 366 17.71 -19.68 18.78
CA ARG A 366 16.26 -19.65 18.66
C ARG A 366 15.76 -18.24 18.93
N GLU A 367 15.34 -17.54 17.85
CA GLU A 367 14.86 -16.16 17.92
C GLU A 367 13.36 -16.08 18.26
N PHE A 368 12.57 -17.05 17.81
CA PHE A 368 11.12 -17.08 18.02
C PHE A 368 10.70 -18.34 18.77
N SER A 369 9.73 -18.19 19.69
CA SER A 369 9.09 -19.32 20.39
C SER A 369 8.08 -20.06 19.51
N TYR A 370 7.64 -19.44 18.42
CA TYR A 370 6.67 -19.91 17.43
C TYR A 370 7.31 -19.94 16.03
N TYR A 371 6.53 -20.23 14.99
CA TYR A 371 7.02 -20.27 13.61
C TYR A 371 6.43 -19.08 12.80
N PRO A 372 7.16 -17.97 12.63
CA PRO A 372 6.65 -16.73 12.05
C PRO A 372 6.07 -16.89 10.63
N LEU A 373 6.65 -17.77 9.79
CA LEU A 373 6.11 -18.03 8.46
C LEU A 373 4.63 -18.41 8.50
N ILE A 374 4.23 -19.21 9.48
CA ILE A 374 2.85 -19.66 9.63
C ILE A 374 2.05 -18.60 10.37
N THR A 375 2.43 -18.23 11.58
CA THR A 375 1.61 -17.42 12.48
C THR A 375 1.57 -15.94 12.10
N THR A 376 2.71 -15.37 11.70
CA THR A 376 2.77 -13.95 11.34
C THR A 376 2.35 -13.72 9.89
N TRP A 377 2.90 -14.51 8.96
CA TRP A 377 2.71 -14.22 7.54
C TRP A 377 1.48 -14.90 6.94
N LEU A 378 1.30 -16.21 7.13
CA LEU A 378 0.15 -16.91 6.56
C LEU A 378 -1.13 -16.60 7.34
N ASP A 379 -1.14 -16.80 8.65
CA ASP A 379 -2.33 -16.53 9.47
C ASP A 379 -2.69 -15.05 9.43
N GLY A 380 -1.69 -14.16 9.54
CA GLY A 380 -1.90 -12.72 9.40
C GLY A 380 -2.43 -12.31 8.03
N THR A 381 -2.05 -13.00 6.94
CA THR A 381 -2.64 -12.78 5.61
C THR A 381 -4.07 -13.30 5.52
N VAL A 382 -4.37 -14.43 6.16
CA VAL A 382 -5.74 -14.97 6.23
C VAL A 382 -6.66 -14.02 7.00
N GLY A 383 -6.23 -13.56 8.17
CA GLY A 383 -6.98 -12.55 8.93
C GLY A 383 -6.60 -12.48 10.41
N GLN A 384 -5.99 -11.36 10.78
CA GLN A 384 -5.79 -10.93 12.18
C GLN A 384 -6.20 -9.46 12.22
N PHE A 385 -7.37 -9.18 12.77
CA PHE A 385 -8.04 -7.89 12.63
C PHE A 385 -7.97 -7.07 13.92
N GLY A 386 -8.51 -5.84 13.84
CA GLY A 386 -8.46 -4.89 14.93
C GLY A 386 -7.03 -4.53 15.30
N TRP A 387 -6.77 -4.40 16.56
CA TRP A 387 -5.43 -4.27 17.12
C TRP A 387 -4.78 -5.64 17.37
N LEU A 388 -4.97 -6.60 16.43
CA LEU A 388 -4.61 -8.02 16.50
C LEU A 388 -5.39 -8.78 17.60
N ASP A 389 -6.55 -8.29 17.97
CA ASP A 389 -7.35 -8.75 19.12
C ASP A 389 -8.46 -9.73 18.74
N TYR A 390 -8.77 -9.90 17.44
CA TYR A 390 -9.71 -10.93 16.99
C TYR A 390 -9.27 -11.63 15.71
N THR A 391 -9.57 -12.91 15.66
CA THR A 391 -9.08 -13.83 14.63
C THR A 391 -10.17 -14.82 14.24
N PHE A 392 -10.01 -15.49 13.12
CA PHE A 392 -10.89 -16.60 12.75
C PHE A 392 -10.76 -17.80 13.70
N PRO A 393 -11.74 -18.71 13.73
CA PRO A 393 -11.59 -20.01 14.36
C PRO A 393 -10.44 -20.81 13.74
N ARG A 394 -9.73 -21.62 14.55
CA ARG A 394 -8.52 -22.35 14.13
C ARG A 394 -8.67 -23.19 12.86
N TRP A 395 -9.85 -23.76 12.61
CA TRP A 395 -10.09 -24.58 11.43
C TRP A 395 -9.94 -23.78 10.12
N VAL A 396 -10.26 -22.47 10.12
CA VAL A 396 -10.10 -21.59 8.95
C VAL A 396 -8.62 -21.52 8.54
N TYR A 397 -7.72 -21.30 9.50
CA TYR A 397 -6.28 -21.29 9.26
C TYR A 397 -5.77 -22.65 8.76
N THR A 398 -6.22 -23.74 9.37
CA THR A 398 -5.85 -25.09 8.93
C THR A 398 -6.26 -25.33 7.47
N VAL A 399 -7.48 -24.98 7.08
CA VAL A 399 -7.95 -25.10 5.69
C VAL A 399 -7.15 -24.17 4.78
N ALA A 400 -6.87 -22.93 5.20
CA ALA A 400 -6.09 -21.98 4.43
C ALA A 400 -4.64 -22.48 4.21
N HIS A 401 -3.99 -23.06 5.20
CA HIS A 401 -2.63 -23.62 5.06
C HIS A 401 -2.59 -24.71 3.98
N TRP A 402 -3.52 -25.67 4.01
CA TRP A 402 -3.59 -26.73 2.99
C TRP A 402 -3.94 -26.17 1.61
N LEU A 403 -4.82 -25.17 1.55
CA LEU A 403 -5.17 -24.49 0.31
C LEU A 403 -3.94 -23.79 -0.28
N PHE A 404 -3.24 -22.97 0.51
CA PHE A 404 -2.02 -22.28 0.04
C PHE A 404 -0.91 -23.24 -0.35
N ALA A 405 -0.73 -24.36 0.38
CA ALA A 405 0.21 -25.41 0.00
C ALA A 405 -0.14 -26.03 -1.36
N GLY A 406 -1.41 -26.39 -1.56
CA GLY A 406 -1.89 -26.93 -2.84
C GLY A 406 -1.76 -25.93 -3.99
N LEU A 407 -2.11 -24.66 -3.74
CA LEU A 407 -1.93 -23.57 -4.72
C LEU A 407 -0.44 -23.34 -5.03
N GLY A 408 0.44 -23.46 -4.04
CA GLY A 408 1.89 -23.39 -4.22
C GLY A 408 2.41 -24.48 -5.15
N VAL A 409 1.98 -25.72 -4.96
CA VAL A 409 2.32 -26.85 -5.85
C VAL A 409 1.81 -26.58 -7.28
N LEU A 410 0.56 -26.14 -7.45
CA LEU A 410 0.00 -25.83 -8.77
C LEU A 410 0.73 -24.67 -9.46
N ALA A 411 1.10 -23.63 -8.71
CA ALA A 411 1.90 -22.51 -9.23
C ALA A 411 3.28 -22.99 -9.68
N LEU A 412 3.97 -23.83 -8.88
CA LEU A 412 5.24 -24.42 -9.24
C LEU A 412 5.14 -25.27 -10.51
N VAL A 413 4.12 -26.12 -10.62
CA VAL A 413 3.84 -26.91 -11.84
C VAL A 413 3.69 -25.98 -13.04
N THR A 414 2.99 -24.85 -12.89
CA THR A 414 2.84 -23.86 -13.96
C THR A 414 4.17 -23.25 -14.37
N VAL A 415 4.98 -22.81 -13.41
CA VAL A 415 6.31 -22.21 -13.64
C VAL A 415 7.22 -23.21 -14.37
N VAL A 416 7.26 -24.48 -13.93
CA VAL A 416 8.07 -25.53 -14.56
C VAL A 416 7.62 -25.79 -16.00
N ARG A 417 6.30 -25.89 -16.25
CA ARG A 417 5.73 -26.07 -17.60
C ARG A 417 5.96 -24.87 -18.51
N MET A 418 6.00 -23.66 -17.95
CA MET A 418 6.17 -22.41 -18.70
C MET A 418 7.62 -21.90 -18.72
N ARG A 419 8.59 -22.67 -18.26
CA ARG A 419 10.01 -22.24 -18.12
C ARG A 419 10.58 -21.59 -19.38
N SER A 420 10.25 -22.10 -20.56
CA SER A 420 10.71 -21.52 -21.84
C SER A 420 10.07 -20.15 -22.13
N ALA A 421 8.80 -19.96 -21.76
CA ALA A 421 8.12 -18.68 -21.92
C ALA A 421 8.54 -17.64 -20.85
N ILE A 422 9.01 -18.10 -19.70
CA ILE A 422 9.50 -17.26 -18.60
C ILE A 422 10.94 -16.78 -18.84
N ARG A 423 11.77 -17.58 -19.51
CA ARG A 423 13.20 -17.29 -19.73
C ARG A 423 13.51 -15.89 -20.31
N PRO A 424 12.73 -15.33 -21.26
CA PRO A 424 12.97 -13.96 -21.75
C PRO A 424 12.75 -12.87 -20.68
N TRP A 425 12.02 -13.19 -19.62
CA TRP A 425 11.66 -12.27 -18.53
C TRP A 425 12.59 -12.34 -17.31
N LEU A 426 13.63 -13.19 -17.36
CA LEU A 426 14.54 -13.41 -16.22
C LEU A 426 15.12 -12.10 -15.67
N GLY A 427 15.52 -11.16 -16.54
CA GLY A 427 16.04 -9.87 -16.09
C GLY A 427 15.01 -9.06 -15.26
N MET A 428 13.74 -9.09 -15.66
CA MET A 428 12.65 -8.47 -14.88
C MET A 428 12.43 -9.20 -13.56
N LEU A 429 12.42 -10.55 -13.59
CA LEU A 429 12.22 -11.36 -12.39
C LEU A 429 13.35 -11.18 -11.37
N VAL A 430 14.61 -11.04 -11.83
CA VAL A 430 15.74 -10.71 -10.95
C VAL A 430 15.53 -9.35 -10.28
N CYS A 431 15.09 -8.32 -11.03
CA CYS A 431 14.80 -7.01 -10.45
C CYS A 431 13.69 -7.09 -9.39
N PHE A 432 12.62 -7.84 -9.68
CA PHE A 432 11.52 -8.05 -8.74
C PHE A 432 11.95 -8.86 -7.51
N ALA A 433 12.83 -9.86 -7.69
CA ALA A 433 13.42 -10.58 -6.57
C ALA A 433 14.27 -9.67 -5.69
N VAL A 434 15.08 -8.79 -6.27
CA VAL A 434 15.86 -7.80 -5.50
C VAL A 434 14.94 -6.85 -4.72
N MET A 435 13.83 -6.38 -5.33
CA MET A 435 12.83 -5.57 -4.62
C MET A 435 12.21 -6.34 -3.45
N THR A 436 11.84 -7.60 -3.67
CA THR A 436 11.26 -8.46 -2.63
C THR A 436 12.26 -8.70 -1.50
N VAL A 437 13.49 -9.10 -1.81
CA VAL A 437 14.54 -9.34 -0.80
C VAL A 437 14.85 -8.05 -0.02
N GLY A 438 14.91 -6.90 -0.69
CA GLY A 438 15.07 -5.60 -0.05
C GLY A 438 13.97 -5.31 0.98
N LEU A 439 12.71 -5.57 0.60
CA LEU A 439 11.57 -5.39 1.52
C LEU A 439 11.65 -6.36 2.71
N LEU A 440 11.92 -7.64 2.47
CA LEU A 440 12.04 -8.65 3.54
C LEU A 440 13.18 -8.31 4.51
N ALA A 441 14.33 -7.87 3.97
CA ALA A 441 15.47 -7.46 4.78
C ALA A 441 15.14 -6.21 5.63
N ALA A 442 14.47 -5.21 5.06
CA ALA A 442 14.09 -4.01 5.78
C ALA A 442 13.07 -4.28 6.91
N ILE A 443 12.10 -5.18 6.67
CA ILE A 443 11.15 -5.61 7.71
C ILE A 443 11.88 -6.32 8.84
N GLY A 444 12.78 -7.25 8.51
CA GLY A 444 13.52 -8.00 9.53
C GLY A 444 14.52 -7.15 10.31
N ASP A 445 15.19 -6.20 9.65
CA ASP A 445 16.07 -5.23 10.31
C ASP A 445 15.29 -4.36 11.31
N ALA A 446 14.11 -3.88 10.91
CA ALA A 446 13.23 -3.15 11.79
C ALA A 446 12.73 -3.98 12.97
N GLY A 447 12.31 -5.21 12.70
CA GLY A 447 11.78 -6.09 13.73
C GLY A 447 12.80 -6.38 14.82
N ILE A 448 14.06 -6.67 14.47
CA ILE A 448 15.10 -6.94 15.48
C ILE A 448 15.40 -5.68 16.32
N HIS A 449 15.44 -4.50 15.70
CA HIS A 449 15.67 -3.24 16.43
C HIS A 449 14.49 -2.88 17.33
N TYR A 450 13.25 -3.09 16.85
CA TYR A 450 12.05 -2.87 17.66
C TYR A 450 12.02 -3.81 18.86
N ARG A 451 12.26 -5.11 18.65
CA ARG A 451 12.33 -6.11 19.73
C ARG A 451 13.41 -5.77 20.75
N ALA A 452 14.59 -5.31 20.31
CA ALA A 452 15.66 -4.93 21.20
C ALA A 452 15.31 -3.71 22.07
N SER A 453 14.42 -2.82 21.60
CA SER A 453 14.02 -1.62 22.33
C SER A 453 12.78 -1.81 23.20
N THR A 454 11.83 -2.65 22.78
CA THR A 454 10.51 -2.80 23.44
C THR A 454 10.29 -4.17 24.07
N ASN A 455 11.06 -5.18 23.68
CA ASN A 455 10.85 -6.59 23.97
C ASN A 455 9.56 -7.19 23.33
N ASP A 456 8.93 -6.46 22.41
CA ASP A 456 7.71 -6.86 21.71
C ASP A 456 7.96 -7.24 20.26
N VAL A 457 6.99 -7.91 19.63
CA VAL A 457 7.02 -8.32 18.22
C VAL A 457 6.36 -7.22 17.38
N PHE A 458 7.05 -6.81 16.32
CA PHE A 458 6.66 -5.73 15.43
C PHE A 458 5.91 -6.23 14.17
N GLU A 459 6.26 -7.42 13.69
CA GLU A 459 5.92 -7.89 12.36
C GLU A 459 4.44 -8.22 12.21
N GLN A 460 3.88 -7.72 11.10
CA GLN A 460 2.49 -7.95 10.70
C GLN A 460 2.44 -8.26 9.20
N ALA A 461 1.48 -9.11 8.80
CA ALA A 461 1.31 -9.53 7.40
C ALA A 461 1.14 -8.36 6.42
N ARG A 462 0.54 -7.24 6.85
CA ARG A 462 0.34 -6.03 6.02
C ARG A 462 1.65 -5.46 5.48
N TYR A 463 2.78 -5.69 6.13
CA TYR A 463 4.08 -5.20 5.66
C TYR A 463 4.55 -5.87 4.35
N LEU A 464 3.97 -7.03 3.98
CA LEU A 464 4.19 -7.68 2.68
C LEU A 464 3.25 -7.18 1.58
N PHE A 465 2.25 -6.35 1.88
CA PHE A 465 1.27 -5.90 0.90
C PHE A 465 1.81 -4.94 -0.19
N PRO A 466 2.96 -4.30 -0.06
CA PRO A 466 3.64 -3.74 -1.24
C PRO A 466 3.81 -4.76 -2.37
N LEU A 467 3.81 -6.07 -2.07
CA LEU A 467 3.94 -7.18 -3.02
C LEU A 467 2.60 -7.77 -3.52
N LEU A 468 1.46 -7.13 -3.28
CA LEU A 468 0.12 -7.61 -3.70
C LEU A 468 0.01 -7.94 -5.19
N ALA A 469 0.79 -7.29 -6.04
CA ALA A 469 0.87 -7.63 -7.47
C ALA A 469 1.35 -9.07 -7.69
N PHE A 470 2.24 -9.57 -6.82
CA PHE A 470 2.73 -10.94 -6.87
C PHE A 470 1.76 -11.93 -6.23
N TYR A 471 0.98 -11.50 -5.24
CA TYR A 471 -0.13 -12.31 -4.73
C TYR A 471 -1.16 -12.60 -5.84
N GLY A 472 -1.61 -11.57 -6.57
CA GLY A 472 -2.49 -11.74 -7.71
C GLY A 472 -1.89 -12.64 -8.81
N LEU A 473 -0.60 -12.47 -9.10
CA LEU A 473 0.14 -13.30 -10.05
C LEU A 473 0.25 -14.76 -9.59
N PHE A 474 0.59 -15.00 -8.32
CA PHE A 474 0.66 -16.32 -7.71
C PHE A 474 -0.65 -17.08 -7.85
N MET A 475 -1.77 -16.46 -7.50
CA MET A 475 -3.10 -17.05 -7.61
C MET A 475 -3.45 -17.44 -9.05
N VAL A 476 -3.12 -16.60 -10.01
CA VAL A 476 -3.33 -16.90 -11.44
C VAL A 476 -2.44 -18.05 -11.92
N LEU A 477 -1.16 -18.07 -11.50
CA LEU A 477 -0.27 -19.18 -11.84
C LEU A 477 -0.75 -20.49 -11.23
N ALA A 478 -1.23 -20.47 -10.00
CA ALA A 478 -1.85 -21.63 -9.36
C ALA A 478 -3.07 -22.12 -10.15
N ALA A 479 -3.99 -21.23 -10.51
CA ALA A 479 -5.15 -21.59 -11.31
C ALA A 479 -4.75 -22.22 -12.67
N ARG A 480 -3.65 -21.79 -13.28
CA ARG A 480 -3.13 -22.39 -14.52
C ARG A 480 -2.56 -23.79 -14.33
N GLY A 481 -2.20 -24.17 -13.12
CA GLY A 481 -1.61 -25.48 -12.81
C GLY A 481 -2.49 -26.67 -13.15
N VAL A 482 -3.82 -26.50 -13.10
CA VAL A 482 -4.81 -27.53 -13.51
C VAL A 482 -4.97 -27.67 -15.02
N GLY A 483 -4.22 -26.89 -15.83
CA GLY A 483 -4.25 -26.92 -17.29
C GLY A 483 -5.18 -25.88 -17.91
N ARG A 484 -4.94 -25.59 -19.21
CA ARG A 484 -5.59 -24.46 -19.92
C ARG A 484 -7.12 -24.50 -19.89
N ARG A 485 -7.71 -25.71 -19.95
CA ARG A 485 -9.17 -25.92 -20.01
C ARG A 485 -9.83 -25.54 -18.67
N TRP A 486 -9.25 -25.96 -17.55
CA TRP A 486 -9.84 -25.83 -16.22
C TRP A 486 -9.38 -24.58 -15.46
N ALA A 487 -8.32 -23.90 -15.93
CA ALA A 487 -7.78 -22.72 -15.27
C ALA A 487 -8.81 -21.59 -15.04
N PRO A 488 -9.68 -21.22 -16.00
CA PRO A 488 -10.69 -20.19 -15.75
C PRO A 488 -11.71 -20.61 -14.69
N ALA A 489 -12.12 -21.90 -14.68
CA ALA A 489 -13.07 -22.42 -13.70
C ALA A 489 -12.49 -22.44 -12.29
N LEU A 490 -11.24 -22.93 -12.13
CA LEU A 490 -10.56 -22.85 -10.83
C LEU A 490 -10.36 -21.39 -10.40
N GLY A 491 -9.98 -20.51 -11.33
CA GLY A 491 -9.86 -19.08 -11.06
C GLY A 491 -11.17 -18.46 -10.55
N ALA A 492 -12.29 -18.77 -11.18
CA ALA A 492 -13.62 -18.33 -10.73
C ALA A 492 -13.98 -18.89 -9.35
N ALA A 493 -13.71 -20.18 -9.11
CA ALA A 493 -13.93 -20.81 -7.81
C ALA A 493 -13.11 -20.14 -6.70
N LEU A 494 -11.85 -19.80 -6.97
CA LEU A 494 -11.01 -19.06 -6.02
C LEU A 494 -11.56 -17.65 -5.72
N VAL A 495 -12.12 -16.95 -6.72
CA VAL A 495 -12.77 -15.65 -6.50
C VAL A 495 -14.00 -15.81 -5.60
N VAL A 496 -14.85 -16.82 -5.86
CA VAL A 496 -16.02 -17.10 -5.01
C VAL A 496 -15.59 -17.44 -3.57
N LEU A 497 -14.54 -18.23 -3.41
CA LEU A 497 -13.97 -18.54 -2.10
C LEU A 497 -13.44 -17.29 -1.39
N ALA A 498 -12.74 -16.40 -2.11
CA ALA A 498 -12.25 -15.14 -1.56
C ALA A 498 -13.39 -14.21 -1.15
N MET A 499 -14.49 -14.15 -1.94
CA MET A 499 -15.71 -13.43 -1.56
C MET A 499 -16.33 -14.00 -0.28
N ALA A 500 -16.47 -15.33 -0.19
CA ALA A 500 -16.99 -15.97 1.01
C ALA A 500 -16.12 -15.72 2.24
N HIS A 501 -14.79 -15.73 2.06
CA HIS A 501 -13.82 -15.39 3.09
C HIS A 501 -13.94 -13.92 3.53
N GLY A 502 -14.11 -12.98 2.58
CA GLY A 502 -14.37 -11.56 2.86
C GLY A 502 -15.65 -11.36 3.68
N LEU A 503 -16.77 -11.96 3.25
CA LEU A 503 -18.03 -11.89 3.97
C LEU A 503 -17.94 -12.50 5.39
N PHE A 504 -17.18 -13.59 5.53
CA PHE A 504 -16.95 -14.16 6.86
C PHE A 504 -16.13 -13.21 7.75
N ALA A 505 -15.12 -12.55 7.20
CA ALA A 505 -14.33 -11.55 7.91
C ALA A 505 -15.18 -10.33 8.33
N GLU A 506 -16.04 -9.82 7.45
CA GLU A 506 -17.00 -8.75 7.78
C GLU A 506 -17.96 -9.17 8.88
N THR A 507 -18.52 -10.38 8.77
CA THR A 507 -19.40 -10.93 9.81
C THR A 507 -18.69 -11.08 11.14
N LEU A 508 -17.43 -11.54 11.13
CA LEU A 508 -16.59 -11.64 12.32
C LEU A 508 -16.36 -10.26 12.95
N THR A 509 -16.08 -9.25 12.13
CA THR A 509 -15.90 -7.85 12.58
C THR A 509 -17.19 -7.30 13.18
N ILE A 510 -18.34 -7.54 12.54
CA ILE A 510 -19.64 -7.15 13.07
C ILE A 510 -19.90 -7.84 14.42
N SER A 511 -19.65 -9.14 14.50
CA SER A 511 -19.80 -9.88 15.77
C SER A 511 -18.86 -9.38 16.86
N ARG A 512 -17.65 -8.95 16.48
CA ARG A 512 -16.65 -8.41 17.43
C ARG A 512 -17.10 -7.10 18.06
N TYR A 513 -17.68 -6.19 17.28
CA TYR A 513 -17.96 -4.83 17.74
C TYR A 513 -19.43 -4.55 18.02
N TYR A 514 -20.36 -5.28 17.41
CA TYR A 514 -21.80 -5.00 17.44
C TYR A 514 -22.65 -6.18 17.91
N GLY A 515 -22.07 -7.38 18.04
CA GLY A 515 -22.75 -8.61 18.43
C GLY A 515 -22.84 -8.90 19.93
#